data_8c43631b0f38972e101339a6f6064bd4
#
_entry.id   8c43631b0f38972e101339a6f6064bd4
#
_cell.length_a   1.000
_cell.length_b   1.000
_cell.length_c   1.000
_cell.angle_alpha   90.00
_cell.angle_beta   90.00
_cell.angle_gamma   90.00
#
_symmetry.space_group_name_H-M   'P 1'
#
loop_
_entity.id
_entity.type
_entity.pdbx_description
1 polymer ?
#
loop_
_entity_poly.entity_id
_entity_poly.type
_entity_poly.pdbx_seq_one_letter_code
_entity_poly.pdbx_strand_id
1 'polypeptide(L)'
;MAGQRTNGATLEKKLQNKAAGAKNDAPTPSQTIAAYMDKMKYQIAEAMPKHMSIDRLSRIALTTIRTNPKLLECSMPSLMGAVMQAAQLGLEPGLIGHCYIIPYKTEATFIIGYKGMIDLARRSGNIKSIAAHEVYENDFIELTYGLEEKLQHVPWFLRKDAQPTES
;
A
#
# COMPACT_ATOMS: atom_id res chain seq x y z
N MET A 1 72.81 2.58 -21.68
CA MET A 1 71.53 3.35 -21.61
C MET A 1 70.42 2.39 -22.00
N ALA A 2 69.68 1.86 -21.02
CA ALA A 2 68.59 0.92 -21.22
C ALA A 2 67.26 1.70 -21.12
N GLY A 3 66.58 1.85 -22.27
CA GLY A 3 65.26 2.50 -22.35
C GLY A 3 64.16 1.50 -22.01
N GLN A 4 63.37 1.84 -21.01
CA GLN A 4 62.22 1.08 -20.52
C GLN A 4 61.10 0.96 -21.57
N ARG A 5 60.81 -0.27 -22.01
CA ARG A 5 59.61 -0.63 -22.76
C ARG A 5 58.63 -1.31 -21.80
N THR A 6 57.87 -0.53 -21.01
CA THR A 6 56.81 -1.05 -20.17
C THR A 6 55.67 -0.06 -20.16
N ASN A 7 54.71 -0.17 -21.08
CA ASN A 7 53.41 0.49 -20.89
C ASN A 7 52.26 -0.07 -21.76
N GLY A 8 52.54 -0.94 -22.76
CA GLY A 8 51.48 -1.49 -23.62
C GLY A 8 50.56 -2.49 -22.88
N ALA A 9 51.18 -3.49 -22.25
CA ALA A 9 50.46 -4.57 -21.59
C ALA A 9 49.61 -4.13 -20.36
N THR A 10 50.04 -3.04 -19.70
CA THR A 10 49.31 -2.50 -18.54
C THR A 10 48.10 -1.67 -18.97
N LEU A 11 48.19 -1.00 -20.13
CA LEU A 11 47.06 -0.27 -20.72
C LEU A 11 46.03 -1.20 -21.33
N GLU A 12 46.44 -2.27 -21.99
CA GLU A 12 45.53 -3.30 -22.52
C GLU A 12 44.79 -4.03 -21.40
N LYS A 13 45.45 -4.41 -20.29
CA LYS A 13 44.78 -4.97 -19.10
C LYS A 13 43.81 -3.99 -18.46
N LYS A 14 44.11 -2.70 -18.40
CA LYS A 14 43.19 -1.68 -17.89
C LYS A 14 41.99 -1.45 -18.81
N LEU A 15 42.18 -1.54 -20.13
CA LEU A 15 41.09 -1.45 -21.10
C LEU A 15 40.23 -2.70 -21.11
N GLN A 16 40.81 -3.90 -21.00
CA GLN A 16 40.06 -5.14 -20.85
C GLN A 16 39.27 -5.22 -19.53
N ASN A 17 39.84 -4.76 -18.42
CA ASN A 17 39.13 -4.66 -17.14
C ASN A 17 38.03 -3.59 -17.17
N LYS A 18 38.18 -2.51 -17.94
CA LYS A 18 37.16 -1.49 -18.12
C LYS A 18 36.03 -1.98 -19.06
N ALA A 19 36.36 -2.79 -20.07
CA ALA A 19 35.38 -3.43 -20.94
C ALA A 19 34.63 -4.59 -20.25
N ALA A 20 35.30 -5.34 -19.35
CA ALA A 20 34.66 -6.38 -18.54
C ALA A 20 33.82 -5.84 -17.38
N GLY A 21 34.03 -4.56 -17.00
CA GLY A 21 33.23 -3.85 -15.98
C GLY A 21 32.02 -3.10 -16.54
N ALA A 22 31.88 -2.98 -17.85
CA ALA A 22 30.65 -2.54 -18.49
C ALA A 22 29.63 -3.71 -18.50
N LYS A 23 29.13 -4.08 -17.31
CA LYS A 23 27.86 -4.80 -17.22
C LYS A 23 26.86 -3.94 -17.97
N ASN A 24 26.15 -4.54 -18.91
CA ASN A 24 24.94 -3.96 -19.50
C ASN A 24 23.97 -3.67 -18.34
N ASP A 25 24.05 -2.47 -17.80
CA ASP A 25 23.12 -1.96 -16.79
C ASP A 25 21.79 -1.59 -17.48
N ALA A 26 21.12 -2.61 -18.03
CA ALA A 26 19.70 -2.47 -18.29
C ALA A 26 19.05 -2.18 -16.93
N PRO A 27 18.25 -1.11 -16.81
CA PRO A 27 17.63 -0.75 -15.54
C PRO A 27 16.80 -1.93 -15.02
N THR A 28 16.98 -2.25 -13.75
CA THR A 28 16.16 -3.30 -13.12
C THR A 28 14.69 -2.91 -13.20
N PRO A 29 13.73 -3.88 -13.23
CA PRO A 29 12.30 -3.58 -13.24
C PRO A 29 11.90 -2.58 -12.16
N SER A 30 12.49 -2.69 -10.98
CA SER A 30 12.26 -1.77 -9.86
C SER A 30 12.77 -0.34 -10.15
N GLN A 31 13.89 -0.18 -10.84
CA GLN A 31 14.42 1.13 -11.23
C GLN A 31 13.55 1.76 -12.33
N THR A 32 13.06 0.95 -13.26
CA THR A 32 12.13 1.40 -14.31
C THR A 32 10.84 1.93 -13.71
N ILE A 33 10.26 1.20 -12.73
CA ILE A 33 9.05 1.63 -12.02
C ILE A 33 9.29 2.93 -11.26
N ALA A 34 10.42 3.04 -10.55
CA ALA A 34 10.77 4.26 -9.82
C ALA A 34 10.89 5.48 -10.77
N ALA A 35 11.57 5.32 -11.89
CA ALA A 35 11.69 6.36 -12.90
C ALA A 35 10.34 6.76 -13.52
N TYR A 36 9.44 5.80 -13.69
CA TYR A 36 8.11 6.07 -14.21
C TYR A 36 7.23 6.81 -13.17
N MET A 37 7.33 6.42 -11.91
CA MET A 37 6.66 7.13 -10.81
C MET A 37 7.15 8.58 -10.68
N ASP A 38 8.47 8.82 -10.83
CA ASP A 38 9.02 10.18 -10.81
C ASP A 38 8.47 11.04 -11.96
N LYS A 39 8.29 10.48 -13.15
CA LYS A 39 7.67 11.18 -14.29
C LYS A 39 6.20 11.52 -14.03
N MET A 40 5.47 10.65 -13.33
CA MET A 40 4.05 10.86 -13.00
C MET A 40 3.83 11.61 -11.69
N LYS A 41 4.89 11.96 -10.97
CA LYS A 41 4.83 12.55 -9.64
C LYS A 41 3.92 13.76 -9.55
N TYR A 42 3.98 14.65 -10.53
CA TYR A 42 3.14 15.84 -10.60
C TYR A 42 1.66 15.47 -10.74
N GLN A 43 1.32 14.57 -11.66
CA GLN A 43 -0.06 14.12 -11.89
C GLN A 43 -0.64 13.41 -10.67
N ILE A 44 0.18 12.58 -10.00
CA ILE A 44 -0.22 11.90 -8.77
C ILE A 44 -0.48 12.94 -7.67
N ALA A 45 0.40 13.94 -7.52
CA ALA A 45 0.26 14.99 -6.52
C ALA A 45 -1.01 15.84 -6.72
N GLU A 46 -1.37 16.15 -7.97
CA GLU A 46 -2.61 16.87 -8.30
C GLU A 46 -3.88 16.08 -7.94
N ALA A 47 -3.82 14.76 -8.06
CA ALA A 47 -4.95 13.88 -7.74
C ALA A 47 -5.11 13.61 -6.24
N MET A 48 -4.10 13.94 -5.43
CA MET A 48 -4.06 13.61 -4.00
C MET A 48 -4.82 14.61 -3.14
N PRO A 49 -5.45 14.14 -2.04
CA PRO A 49 -5.95 15.02 -0.99
C PRO A 49 -4.81 15.79 -0.32
N LYS A 50 -5.09 17.04 0.10
CA LYS A 50 -4.10 17.97 0.69
C LYS A 50 -3.37 17.45 1.94
N HIS A 51 -3.94 16.49 2.65
CA HIS A 51 -3.37 15.93 3.87
C HIS A 51 -2.28 14.87 3.63
N MET A 52 -2.07 14.46 2.37
CA MET A 52 -1.06 13.45 2.02
C MET A 52 0.19 14.06 1.40
N SER A 53 1.31 13.37 1.59
CA SER A 53 2.60 13.69 0.96
C SER A 53 2.89 12.73 -0.17
N ILE A 54 3.15 13.27 -1.37
CA ILE A 54 3.53 12.49 -2.55
C ILE A 54 4.82 11.70 -2.32
N ASP A 55 5.79 12.28 -1.62
CA ASP A 55 7.07 11.62 -1.33
C ASP A 55 6.88 10.40 -0.43
N ARG A 56 5.98 10.49 0.54
CA ARG A 56 5.61 9.39 1.42
C ARG A 56 4.89 8.29 0.65
N LEU A 57 3.85 8.63 -0.13
CA LEU A 57 3.10 7.67 -0.93
C LEU A 57 4.02 6.94 -1.92
N SER A 58 4.89 7.67 -2.62
CA SER A 58 5.84 7.08 -3.58
C SER A 58 6.77 6.07 -2.91
N ARG A 59 7.32 6.37 -1.73
CA ARG A 59 8.18 5.44 -0.99
C ARG A 59 7.43 4.19 -0.55
N ILE A 60 6.21 4.35 -0.03
CA ILE A 60 5.38 3.22 0.41
C ILE A 60 4.99 2.35 -0.77
N ALA A 61 4.53 2.94 -1.88
CA ALA A 61 4.19 2.22 -3.10
C ALA A 61 5.38 1.44 -3.67
N LEU A 62 6.55 2.07 -3.79
CA LEU A 62 7.77 1.39 -4.24
C LEU A 62 8.18 0.26 -3.31
N THR A 63 8.05 0.44 -2.00
CA THR A 63 8.34 -0.62 -1.03
C THR A 63 7.37 -1.78 -1.20
N THR A 64 6.07 -1.53 -1.32
CA THR A 64 5.04 -2.55 -1.55
C THR A 64 5.29 -3.33 -2.84
N ILE A 65 5.68 -2.65 -3.91
CA ILE A 65 6.01 -3.30 -5.19
C ILE A 65 7.26 -4.17 -5.07
N ARG A 66 8.29 -3.70 -4.38
CA ARG A 66 9.54 -4.46 -4.18
C ARG A 66 9.38 -5.69 -3.29
N THR A 67 8.49 -5.62 -2.31
CA THR A 67 8.21 -6.76 -1.41
C THR A 67 7.34 -7.83 -2.05
N ASN A 68 6.68 -7.54 -3.17
CA ASN A 68 5.89 -8.50 -3.93
C ASN A 68 6.43 -8.65 -5.35
N PRO A 69 7.33 -9.62 -5.62
CA PRO A 69 7.96 -9.80 -6.94
C PRO A 69 6.96 -9.95 -8.09
N LYS A 70 5.78 -10.54 -7.84
CA LYS A 70 4.73 -10.69 -8.87
C LYS A 70 4.19 -9.36 -9.37
N LEU A 71 4.28 -8.28 -8.60
CA LEU A 71 3.91 -6.95 -9.07
C LEU A 71 4.91 -6.39 -10.10
N LEU A 72 6.16 -6.86 -10.08
CA LEU A 72 7.17 -6.48 -11.07
C LEU A 72 6.90 -7.10 -12.45
N GLU A 73 6.07 -8.15 -12.51
CA GLU A 73 5.64 -8.82 -13.74
C GLU A 73 4.37 -8.19 -14.33
N CYS A 74 3.69 -7.32 -13.57
CA CYS A 74 2.50 -6.64 -14.03
C CYS A 74 2.81 -5.56 -15.07
N SER A 75 1.82 -5.25 -15.92
CA SER A 75 1.93 -4.16 -16.88
C SER A 75 2.12 -2.81 -16.16
N MET A 76 3.02 -1.98 -16.68
CA MET A 76 3.29 -0.66 -16.11
C MET A 76 2.02 0.23 -15.99
N PRO A 77 1.13 0.26 -17.02
CA PRO A 77 -0.10 1.04 -16.92
C PRO A 77 -1.01 0.58 -15.77
N SER A 78 -1.20 -0.73 -15.57
CA SER A 78 -2.06 -1.24 -14.49
C SER A 78 -1.47 -0.93 -13.12
N LEU A 79 -0.15 -1.05 -12.98
CA LEU A 79 0.56 -0.74 -11.73
C LEU A 79 0.43 0.74 -11.37
N MET A 80 0.64 1.63 -12.35
CA MET A 80 0.47 3.07 -12.14
C MET A 80 -0.99 3.45 -11.91
N GLY A 81 -1.94 2.79 -12.57
CA GLY A 81 -3.37 2.94 -12.32
C GLY A 81 -3.74 2.60 -10.89
N ALA A 82 -3.23 1.49 -10.35
CA ALA A 82 -3.46 1.10 -8.95
C ALA A 82 -2.86 2.11 -7.95
N VAL A 83 -1.66 2.64 -8.23
CA VAL A 83 -1.05 3.69 -7.41
C VAL A 83 -1.84 5.00 -7.47
N MET A 84 -2.35 5.36 -8.66
CA MET A 84 -3.18 6.55 -8.84
C MET A 84 -4.50 6.45 -8.07
N GLN A 85 -5.16 5.29 -8.08
CA GLN A 85 -6.37 5.04 -7.29
C GLN A 85 -6.11 5.18 -5.79
N ALA A 86 -4.99 4.65 -5.29
CA ALA A 86 -4.58 4.84 -3.90
C ALA A 86 -4.37 6.33 -3.58
N ALA A 87 -3.71 7.07 -4.49
CA ALA A 87 -3.46 8.50 -4.38
C ALA A 87 -4.77 9.32 -4.30
N GLN A 88 -5.70 9.08 -5.23
CA GLN A 88 -6.99 9.77 -5.30
C GLN A 88 -7.84 9.60 -4.03
N LEU A 89 -7.82 8.40 -3.46
CA LEU A 89 -8.54 8.11 -2.21
C LEU A 89 -7.78 8.56 -0.97
N GLY A 90 -6.52 8.94 -1.12
CA GLY A 90 -5.67 9.28 0.01
C GLY A 90 -5.41 8.09 0.92
N LEU A 91 -5.21 6.89 0.35
CA LEU A 91 -4.95 5.66 1.07
C LEU A 91 -3.52 5.18 0.81
N GLU A 92 -2.88 4.65 1.84
CA GLU A 92 -1.51 4.12 1.75
C GLU A 92 -1.56 2.59 1.57
N PRO A 93 -0.97 2.06 0.46
CA PRO A 93 -0.90 0.62 0.29
C PRO A 93 0.10 -0.02 1.25
N GLY A 94 -0.24 -1.16 1.86
CA GLY A 94 0.70 -1.95 2.64
C GLY A 94 0.25 -2.32 4.05
N LEU A 95 1.20 -2.31 5.00
CA LEU A 95 1.08 -2.91 6.33
C LEU A 95 -0.08 -2.38 7.19
N ILE A 96 -0.45 -1.12 7.04
CA ILE A 96 -1.55 -0.52 7.81
C ILE A 96 -2.90 -1.14 7.41
N GLY A 97 -3.01 -1.64 6.16
CA GLY A 97 -4.21 -2.29 5.66
C GLY A 97 -5.29 -1.31 5.19
N HIS A 98 -4.92 -0.08 4.83
CA HIS A 98 -5.85 0.86 4.20
C HIS A 98 -6.22 0.40 2.79
N CYS A 99 -5.25 -0.02 2.01
CA CYS A 99 -5.46 -0.61 0.69
C CYS A 99 -4.34 -1.58 0.33
N TYR A 100 -4.57 -2.36 -0.71
CA TYR A 100 -3.64 -3.34 -1.24
C TYR A 100 -3.54 -3.19 -2.74
N ILE A 101 -2.34 -3.46 -3.27
CA ILE A 101 -2.08 -3.63 -4.70
C ILE A 101 -1.78 -5.10 -4.90
N ILE A 102 -2.66 -5.81 -5.60
CA ILE A 102 -2.59 -7.27 -5.77
C ILE A 102 -2.38 -7.58 -7.24
N PRO A 103 -1.39 -8.44 -7.58
CA PRO A 103 -1.22 -8.91 -8.94
C PRO A 103 -2.30 -9.92 -9.30
N TYR A 104 -3.02 -9.65 -10.38
CA TYR A 104 -3.96 -10.58 -10.98
C TYR A 104 -3.51 -10.87 -12.42
N LYS A 105 -2.93 -12.04 -12.64
CA LYS A 105 -2.23 -12.36 -13.89
C LYS A 105 -1.14 -11.32 -14.18
N THR A 106 -1.27 -10.59 -15.30
CA THR A 106 -0.35 -9.53 -15.73
C THR A 106 -0.80 -8.13 -15.34
N GLU A 107 -1.85 -8.00 -14.52
CA GLU A 107 -2.39 -6.71 -14.12
C GLU A 107 -2.32 -6.51 -12.62
N ALA A 108 -1.96 -5.30 -12.20
CA ALA A 108 -2.02 -4.88 -10.82
C ALA A 108 -3.41 -4.30 -10.51
N THR A 109 -4.07 -4.86 -9.50
CA THR A 109 -5.41 -4.46 -9.09
C THR A 109 -5.36 -3.78 -7.73
N PHE A 110 -6.01 -2.62 -7.63
CA PHE A 110 -6.19 -1.90 -6.38
C PHE A 110 -7.40 -2.45 -5.62
N ILE A 111 -7.21 -2.73 -4.32
CA ILE A 111 -8.27 -3.20 -3.43
C ILE A 111 -8.26 -2.37 -2.15
N ILE A 112 -9.42 -1.82 -1.78
CA ILE A 112 -9.58 -1.10 -0.52
C ILE A 112 -9.72 -2.11 0.62
N GLY A 113 -8.91 -1.94 1.68
CA GLY A 113 -9.06 -2.70 2.91
C GLY A 113 -10.17 -2.13 3.81
N TYR A 114 -10.69 -2.94 4.73
CA TYR A 114 -11.75 -2.49 5.64
C TYR A 114 -11.33 -1.26 6.48
N LYS A 115 -10.05 -1.18 6.88
CA LYS A 115 -9.51 -0.01 7.59
C LYS A 115 -9.52 1.25 6.71
N GLY A 116 -9.27 1.10 5.41
CA GLY A 116 -9.37 2.19 4.45
C GLY A 116 -10.82 2.66 4.28
N MET A 117 -11.77 1.75 4.22
CA MET A 117 -13.21 2.09 4.19
C MET A 117 -13.64 2.86 5.44
N ILE A 118 -13.21 2.41 6.62
CA ILE A 118 -13.48 3.11 7.89
C ILE A 118 -12.84 4.50 7.88
N ASP A 119 -11.61 4.63 7.40
CA ASP A 119 -10.92 5.92 7.32
C ASP A 119 -11.62 6.89 6.37
N LEU A 120 -12.04 6.43 5.19
CA LEU A 120 -12.84 7.21 4.24
C LEU A 120 -14.17 7.65 4.86
N ALA A 121 -14.86 6.74 5.54
CA ALA A 121 -16.12 7.03 6.21
C ALA A 121 -15.94 8.11 7.30
N ARG A 122 -14.91 8.00 8.14
CA ARG A 122 -14.60 9.01 9.17
C ARG A 122 -14.24 10.36 8.57
N ARG A 123 -13.49 10.38 7.47
CA ARG A 123 -13.11 11.61 6.77
C ARG A 123 -14.30 12.36 6.12
N SER A 124 -15.41 11.67 5.86
CA SER A 124 -16.62 12.31 5.36
C SER A 124 -17.26 13.30 6.35
N GLY A 125 -16.93 13.20 7.65
CA GLY A 125 -17.50 14.01 8.71
C GLY A 125 -18.94 13.63 9.10
N ASN A 126 -19.57 12.69 8.39
CA ASN A 126 -20.96 12.28 8.62
C ASN A 126 -21.10 11.15 9.66
N ILE A 127 -19.99 10.52 10.03
CA ILE A 127 -19.98 9.38 10.94
C ILE A 127 -19.28 9.75 12.23
N LYS A 128 -20.01 9.71 13.35
CA LYS A 128 -19.47 9.98 14.69
C LYS A 128 -18.71 8.79 15.26
N SER A 129 -19.25 7.58 15.09
CA SER A 129 -18.62 6.35 15.57
C SER A 129 -18.97 5.18 14.68
N ILE A 130 -18.04 4.23 14.59
CA ILE A 130 -18.25 2.90 13.99
C ILE A 130 -17.74 1.93 15.04
N ALA A 131 -18.62 1.06 15.53
CA ALA A 131 -18.30 0.02 16.48
C ALA A 131 -18.98 -1.28 16.06
N ALA A 132 -18.33 -2.40 16.33
CA ALA A 132 -18.89 -3.73 16.18
C ALA A 132 -18.76 -4.43 17.54
N HIS A 133 -19.83 -5.01 18.01
CA HIS A 133 -19.85 -5.78 19.25
C HIS A 133 -20.41 -7.16 18.96
N GLU A 134 -19.86 -8.15 19.61
CA GLU A 134 -20.38 -9.50 19.61
C GLU A 134 -21.69 -9.53 20.40
N VAL A 135 -22.68 -10.26 19.91
CA VAL A 135 -23.94 -10.49 20.59
C VAL A 135 -24.02 -11.98 20.90
N TYR A 136 -24.07 -12.28 22.19
CA TYR A 136 -24.19 -13.66 22.67
C TYR A 136 -25.67 -14.04 22.88
N GLU A 137 -25.98 -15.33 22.89
CA GLU A 137 -27.34 -15.85 22.99
C GLU A 137 -28.08 -15.35 24.25
N ASN A 138 -27.36 -15.13 25.32
CA ASN A 138 -27.94 -14.65 26.61
C ASN A 138 -27.95 -13.12 26.73
N ASP A 139 -27.50 -12.38 25.73
CA ASP A 139 -27.54 -10.93 25.75
C ASP A 139 -28.96 -10.41 25.55
N PHE A 140 -29.23 -9.24 26.11
CA PHE A 140 -30.42 -8.50 25.77
C PHE A 140 -30.16 -7.62 24.56
N ILE A 141 -30.94 -7.80 23.52
CA ILE A 141 -30.89 -6.94 22.33
C ILE A 141 -32.34 -6.54 21.96
N GLU A 142 -32.53 -5.25 21.78
CA GLU A 142 -33.78 -4.67 21.31
C GLU A 142 -33.49 -3.69 20.19
N LEU A 143 -34.16 -3.91 19.07
CA LEU A 143 -34.07 -3.05 17.91
C LEU A 143 -35.46 -2.52 17.55
N THR A 144 -35.63 -1.21 17.62
CA THR A 144 -36.84 -0.52 17.27
C THR A 144 -36.65 0.26 15.98
N TYR A 145 -37.53 0.02 15.01
CA TYR A 145 -37.57 0.77 13.75
C TYR A 145 -38.67 1.84 13.82
N GLY A 146 -38.49 2.93 13.10
CA GLY A 146 -39.46 4.01 12.99
C GLY A 146 -38.79 5.35 12.72
N LEU A 147 -39.47 6.44 13.07
CA LEU A 147 -38.91 7.80 12.97
C LEU A 147 -37.69 8.00 13.89
N GLU A 148 -37.67 7.29 15.00
CA GLU A 148 -36.52 7.23 15.93
C GLU A 148 -36.08 5.77 16.02
N GLU A 149 -35.05 5.44 15.26
CA GLU A 149 -34.40 4.13 15.33
C GLU A 149 -33.59 4.02 16.61
N LYS A 150 -33.79 2.94 17.37
CA LYS A 150 -33.08 2.70 18.61
C LYS A 150 -32.59 1.26 18.67
N LEU A 151 -31.29 1.11 18.94
CA LEU A 151 -30.66 -0.17 19.25
C LEU A 151 -30.21 -0.14 20.71
N GLN A 152 -30.68 -1.08 21.50
CA GLN A 152 -30.21 -1.31 22.87
C GLN A 152 -29.61 -2.71 22.94
N HIS A 153 -28.36 -2.81 23.34
CA HIS A 153 -27.64 -4.05 23.58
C HIS A 153 -27.07 -4.03 24.99
N VAL A 154 -27.41 -5.00 25.80
CA VAL A 154 -26.89 -5.18 27.15
C VAL A 154 -26.28 -6.59 27.24
N PRO A 155 -24.95 -6.72 27.28
CA PRO A 155 -24.28 -7.99 27.48
C PRO A 155 -24.78 -8.67 28.77
N TRP A 156 -24.91 -10.00 28.75
CA TRP A 156 -25.43 -10.77 29.86
C TRP A 156 -24.71 -10.51 31.18
N PHE A 157 -23.38 -10.36 31.14
CA PHE A 157 -22.54 -10.11 32.33
C PHE A 157 -22.68 -8.69 32.91
N LEU A 158 -23.28 -7.76 32.19
CA LEU A 158 -23.61 -6.40 32.66
C LEU A 158 -25.06 -6.26 33.16
N ARG A 159 -25.90 -7.32 33.01
CA ARG A 159 -27.25 -7.30 33.51
C ARG A 159 -27.25 -7.50 35.02
N LYS A 160 -28.02 -6.66 35.72
CA LYS A 160 -28.14 -6.72 37.19
C LYS A 160 -28.72 -8.05 37.71
N ASP A 161 -29.44 -8.77 36.85
CA ASP A 161 -30.12 -10.04 37.12
C ASP A 161 -29.31 -11.27 36.68
N ALA A 162 -28.10 -11.08 36.19
CA ALA A 162 -27.24 -12.18 35.76
C ALA A 162 -26.75 -12.96 37.00
N GLN A 163 -27.47 -14.02 37.34
CA GLN A 163 -26.94 -15.04 38.26
C GLN A 163 -25.81 -15.78 37.52
N PRO A 164 -24.66 -16.02 38.16
CA PRO A 164 -23.65 -16.89 37.58
C PRO A 164 -24.26 -18.28 37.42
N THR A 165 -24.37 -18.75 36.18
CA THR A 165 -24.70 -20.17 35.93
C THR A 165 -23.47 -20.96 36.35
N GLU A 166 -23.57 -21.58 37.53
CA GLU A 166 -22.63 -22.64 37.94
C GLU A 166 -22.70 -23.76 36.90
N SER A 167 -21.63 -24.02 36.23
CA SER A 167 -21.37 -25.20 35.39
C SER A 167 -20.44 -26.14 36.08
#